data_1c2bb5ca2b68adb92d6ace2ec52555d5
#
_entry.id   1c2bb5ca2b68adb92d6ace2ec52555d5
#
_cell.length_a   1.000
_cell.length_b   1.000
_cell.length_c   1.000
_cell.angle_alpha   90.00
_cell.angle_beta   90.00
_cell.angle_gamma   90.00
#
_symmetry.space_group_name_H-M   'P 1'
#
loop_
_entity.id
_entity.type
_entity.pdbx_description
1 polymer ?
#
loop_
_entity_poly.entity_id
_entity_poly.type
_entity_poly.pdbx_seq_one_letter_code
_entity_poly.pdbx_strand_id
1 'polypeptide(L)'
;LNLSLFKFVLLMKKETLNITKTRIKGQFSGVAFAEGNSHIVYIPSLQLSSYGDSIKEAREMMEIVLVKFSKDVLALSEDKVENVLSKLGWKRTQYFKKRMVNLSETTFDDIKKQFNLPDETEVEEMSIAV
;
A
#
# COMPACT_ATOMS: atom_id res chain seq x y z
N LEU A 1 13.83 20.95 12.63
CA LEU A 1 13.20 20.09 11.64
C LEU A 1 11.75 19.88 11.99
N ASN A 2 10.88 20.03 11.02
CA ASN A 2 9.45 19.89 11.21
C ASN A 2 9.07 18.39 11.26
N LEU A 3 8.42 17.97 12.34
CA LEU A 3 7.98 16.58 12.50
C LEU A 3 7.01 16.14 11.39
N SER A 4 6.17 17.06 10.90
CA SER A 4 5.25 16.76 9.80
C SER A 4 6.01 16.44 8.52
N LEU A 5 7.09 17.17 8.24
CA LEU A 5 7.95 16.89 7.08
C LEU A 5 8.66 15.54 7.22
N PHE A 6 9.12 15.22 8.41
CA PHE A 6 9.76 13.94 8.69
C PHE A 6 8.79 12.76 8.46
N LYS A 7 7.54 12.87 8.94
CA LYS A 7 6.50 11.87 8.72
C LYS A 7 6.18 11.72 7.23
N PHE A 8 6.14 12.83 6.50
CA PHE A 8 5.93 12.82 5.06
C PHE A 8 7.03 12.00 4.35
N VAL A 9 8.30 12.25 4.69
CA VAL A 9 9.44 11.53 4.12
C VAL A 9 9.38 10.03 4.43
N LEU A 10 8.98 9.65 5.65
CA LEU A 10 8.83 8.25 6.02
C LEU A 10 7.78 7.54 5.19
N LEU A 11 6.63 8.17 4.97
CA LEU A 11 5.54 7.59 4.18
C LEU A 11 5.91 7.48 2.70
N MET A 12 6.90 8.24 2.25
CA MET A 12 7.43 8.21 0.89
C MET A 12 8.59 7.23 0.69
N LYS A 13 8.83 6.32 1.64
CA LYS A 13 9.87 5.30 1.48
C LYS A 13 9.67 4.54 0.18
N LYS A 14 10.80 4.23 -0.46
CA LYS A 14 10.82 3.50 -1.71
C LYS A 14 10.12 2.14 -1.55
N GLU A 15 9.10 1.93 -2.36
CA GLU A 15 8.38 0.68 -2.44
C GLU A 15 8.78 -0.06 -3.71
N THR A 16 8.80 -1.38 -3.64
CA THR A 16 9.16 -2.21 -4.79
C THR A 16 8.12 -3.28 -5.01
N LEU A 17 7.93 -3.62 -6.27
CA LEU A 17 7.03 -4.69 -6.69
C LEU A 17 7.69 -5.45 -7.84
N ASN A 18 7.76 -6.77 -7.72
CA ASN A 18 8.30 -7.65 -8.75
C ASN A 18 7.20 -8.60 -9.22
N ILE A 19 6.99 -8.66 -10.52
CA ILE A 19 6.00 -9.53 -11.13
C ILE A 19 6.69 -10.60 -11.96
N THR A 20 6.41 -11.85 -11.67
CA THR A 20 6.80 -13.00 -12.49
C THR A 20 5.52 -13.67 -13.01
N LYS A 21 5.66 -14.70 -13.82
CA LYS A 21 4.50 -15.44 -14.37
C LYS A 21 3.63 -16.08 -13.29
N THR A 22 4.20 -16.41 -12.14
CA THR A 22 3.53 -17.20 -11.10
C THR A 22 3.40 -16.46 -9.77
N ARG A 23 4.04 -15.29 -9.63
CA ARG A 23 4.21 -14.69 -8.31
C ARG A 23 4.33 -13.17 -8.38
N ILE A 24 3.76 -12.49 -7.41
CA ILE A 24 4.00 -11.08 -7.13
C ILE A 24 4.70 -11.01 -5.78
N LYS A 25 5.83 -10.31 -5.74
CA LYS A 25 6.56 -10.02 -4.51
C LYS A 25 6.79 -8.53 -4.41
N GLY A 26 6.82 -8.00 -3.19
CA GLY A 26 7.08 -6.59 -3.02
C GLY A 26 7.23 -6.19 -1.57
N GLN A 27 7.64 -4.94 -1.41
CA GLN A 27 7.64 -4.25 -0.13
C GLN A 27 6.84 -2.99 -0.28
N PHE A 28 5.89 -2.80 0.63
CA PHE A 28 4.94 -1.71 0.58
C PHE A 28 4.92 -0.94 1.89
N SER A 29 4.72 0.36 1.80
CA SER A 29 4.42 1.18 2.97
C SER A 29 2.94 1.10 3.26
N GLY A 30 2.61 0.72 4.47
CA GLY A 30 1.24 0.67 4.95
C GLY A 30 1.04 1.59 6.13
N VAL A 31 -0.21 1.84 6.46
CA VAL A 31 -0.60 2.60 7.63
C VAL A 31 -1.67 1.85 8.39
N ALA A 32 -1.73 2.06 9.70
CA ALA A 32 -2.76 1.49 10.56
C ALA A 32 -3.38 2.61 11.40
N PHE A 33 -4.68 2.54 11.55
CA PHE A 33 -5.43 3.50 12.36
C PHE A 33 -6.73 2.88 12.84
N ALA A 34 -7.35 3.51 13.83
CA ALA A 34 -8.66 3.11 14.32
C ALA A 34 -9.74 3.98 13.68
N GLU A 35 -10.85 3.37 13.31
CA GLU A 35 -12.04 4.04 12.83
C GLU A 35 -13.24 3.44 13.56
N GLY A 36 -13.82 4.20 14.49
CA GLY A 36 -14.86 3.69 15.38
C GLY A 36 -14.30 2.52 16.21
N ASN A 37 -14.97 1.38 16.16
CA ASN A 37 -14.55 0.16 16.88
C ASN A 37 -13.68 -0.76 16.05
N SER A 38 -13.36 -0.38 14.83
CA SER A 38 -12.54 -1.18 13.92
C SER A 38 -11.13 -0.64 13.82
N HIS A 39 -10.20 -1.53 13.54
CA HIS A 39 -8.83 -1.15 13.16
C HIS A 39 -8.66 -1.43 11.68
N ILE A 40 -7.96 -0.52 11.00
CA ILE A 40 -7.76 -0.58 9.56
C ILE A 40 -6.27 -0.60 9.26
N VAL A 41 -5.87 -1.48 8.34
CA VAL A 41 -4.56 -1.44 7.71
C VAL A 41 -4.78 -1.10 6.24
N TYR A 42 -4.04 -0.11 5.75
CA TYR A 42 -4.20 0.40 4.40
C TYR A 42 -2.85 0.53 3.70
N ILE A 43 -2.77 0.06 2.46
CA ILE A 43 -1.60 0.21 1.59
C ILE A 43 -1.96 1.22 0.49
N PRO A 44 -1.52 2.49 0.61
CA PRO A 44 -1.89 3.51 -0.37
C PRO A 44 -1.45 3.19 -1.80
N SER A 45 -0.26 2.63 -1.98
CA SER A 45 0.29 2.33 -3.30
C SER A 45 -0.47 1.25 -4.07
N LEU A 46 -1.27 0.45 -3.37
CA LEU A 46 -2.12 -0.57 -3.99
C LEU A 46 -3.61 -0.26 -3.80
N GLN A 47 -3.93 0.76 -3.01
CA GLN A 47 -5.31 1.12 -2.63
C GLN A 47 -6.07 -0.06 -2.05
N LEU A 48 -5.38 -0.85 -1.22
CA LEU A 48 -5.95 -2.00 -0.54
C LEU A 48 -6.09 -1.71 0.95
N SER A 49 -7.23 -2.09 1.52
CA SER A 49 -7.50 -1.96 2.94
C SER A 49 -8.00 -3.27 3.52
N SER A 50 -7.75 -3.46 4.80
CA SER A 50 -8.25 -4.58 5.58
C SER A 50 -8.73 -4.09 6.94
N TYR A 51 -9.59 -4.87 7.57
CA TYR A 51 -10.26 -4.51 8.83
C TYR A 51 -10.10 -5.62 9.84
N GLY A 52 -10.10 -5.25 11.11
CA GLY A 52 -10.08 -6.20 12.22
C GLY A 52 -10.44 -5.54 13.52
N ASP A 53 -10.61 -6.36 14.57
CA ASP A 53 -10.89 -5.89 15.92
C ASP A 53 -9.64 -5.36 16.62
N SER A 54 -8.46 -5.61 16.02
CA SER A 54 -7.17 -5.12 16.46
C SER A 54 -6.29 -4.85 15.24
N ILE A 55 -5.20 -4.11 15.43
CA ILE A 55 -4.21 -3.88 14.37
C ILE A 55 -3.61 -5.21 13.92
N LYS A 56 -3.34 -6.12 14.85
CA LYS A 56 -2.83 -7.45 14.54
C LYS A 56 -3.77 -8.21 13.61
N GLU A 57 -5.06 -8.25 13.93
CA GLU A 57 -6.05 -8.92 13.10
C GLU A 57 -6.18 -8.26 11.73
N ALA A 58 -6.24 -6.93 11.67
CA ALA A 58 -6.29 -6.20 10.40
C ALA A 58 -5.06 -6.50 9.53
N ARG A 59 -3.88 -6.63 10.15
CA ARG A 59 -2.65 -6.97 9.45
C ARG A 59 -2.68 -8.40 8.90
N GLU A 60 -3.20 -9.35 9.68
CA GLU A 60 -3.39 -10.73 9.21
C GLU A 60 -4.37 -10.78 8.04
N MET A 61 -5.44 -10.00 8.11
CA MET A 61 -6.41 -9.89 7.02
C MET A 61 -5.78 -9.26 5.77
N MET A 62 -4.84 -8.34 5.92
CA MET A 62 -4.13 -7.75 4.77
C MET A 62 -3.33 -8.81 4.00
N GLU A 63 -2.78 -9.81 4.66
CA GLU A 63 -2.10 -10.91 3.97
C GLU A 63 -3.05 -11.64 3.03
N ILE A 64 -4.29 -11.87 3.46
CA ILE A 64 -5.32 -12.50 2.64
C ILE A 64 -5.70 -11.60 1.46
N VAL A 65 -5.86 -10.31 1.71
CA VAL A 65 -6.18 -9.32 0.67
C VAL A 65 -5.07 -9.28 -0.38
N LEU A 66 -3.80 -9.31 0.04
CA LEU A 66 -2.67 -9.30 -0.87
C LEU A 66 -2.59 -10.57 -1.72
N VAL A 67 -2.89 -11.72 -1.16
CA VAL A 67 -2.94 -12.98 -1.93
C VAL A 67 -4.02 -12.89 -3.01
N LYS A 68 -5.20 -12.38 -2.66
CA LYS A 68 -6.29 -12.21 -3.62
C LYS A 68 -5.92 -11.20 -4.70
N PHE A 69 -5.35 -10.07 -4.33
CA PHE A 69 -4.87 -9.06 -5.27
C PHE A 69 -3.87 -9.67 -6.26
N SER A 70 -2.91 -10.44 -5.75
CA SER A 70 -1.90 -11.12 -6.59
C SER A 70 -2.55 -12.07 -7.59
N LYS A 71 -3.50 -12.88 -7.15
CA LYS A 71 -4.22 -13.79 -8.05
C LYS A 71 -5.00 -13.04 -9.12
N ASP A 72 -5.68 -11.96 -8.74
CA ASP A 72 -6.48 -11.17 -9.67
C ASP A 72 -5.59 -10.51 -10.72
N VAL A 73 -4.44 -9.95 -10.31
CA VAL A 73 -3.49 -9.31 -11.22
C VAL A 73 -2.86 -10.33 -12.18
N LEU A 74 -2.43 -11.47 -11.66
CA LEU A 74 -1.78 -12.52 -12.48
C LEU A 74 -2.75 -13.15 -13.48
N ALA A 75 -4.05 -13.04 -13.25
CA ALA A 75 -5.07 -13.52 -14.20
C ALA A 75 -5.30 -12.56 -15.37
N LEU A 76 -4.78 -11.34 -15.30
CA LEU A 76 -4.92 -10.35 -16.36
C LEU A 76 -3.85 -10.54 -17.44
N SER A 77 -4.13 -10.03 -18.67
CA SER A 77 -3.12 -9.93 -19.70
C SER A 77 -2.03 -8.93 -19.29
N GLU A 78 -0.84 -9.03 -19.87
CA GLU A 78 0.27 -8.13 -19.56
C GLU A 78 -0.11 -6.65 -19.74
N ASP A 79 -0.83 -6.31 -20.80
CA ASP A 79 -1.27 -4.94 -21.06
C ASP A 79 -2.20 -4.41 -19.97
N LYS A 80 -3.10 -5.27 -19.49
CA LYS A 80 -4.04 -4.88 -18.42
C LYS A 80 -3.33 -4.74 -17.07
N VAL A 81 -2.37 -5.61 -16.79
CA VAL A 81 -1.53 -5.50 -15.58
C VAL A 81 -0.81 -4.16 -15.57
N GLU A 82 -0.14 -3.83 -16.67
CA GLU A 82 0.58 -2.56 -16.83
C GLU A 82 -0.35 -1.38 -16.60
N ASN A 83 -1.54 -1.42 -17.18
CA ASN A 83 -2.53 -0.36 -17.06
C ASN A 83 -3.03 -0.18 -15.63
N VAL A 84 -3.37 -1.28 -14.96
CA VAL A 84 -3.83 -1.24 -13.56
C VAL A 84 -2.75 -0.67 -12.64
N LEU A 85 -1.54 -1.18 -12.73
CA LEU A 85 -0.44 -0.76 -11.86
C LEU A 85 0.02 0.67 -12.16
N SER A 86 0.03 1.07 -13.44
CA SER A 86 0.38 2.44 -13.83
C SER A 86 -0.57 3.46 -13.21
N LYS A 87 -1.87 3.16 -13.15
CA LYS A 87 -2.87 4.04 -12.53
C LYS A 87 -2.65 4.22 -11.04
N LEU A 88 -2.02 3.23 -10.39
CA LEU A 88 -1.66 3.29 -8.97
C LEU A 88 -0.31 3.97 -8.72
N GLY A 89 0.39 4.39 -9.78
CA GLY A 89 1.67 5.08 -9.66
C GLY A 89 2.89 4.19 -9.85
N TRP A 90 2.70 2.92 -10.20
CA TRP A 90 3.80 1.99 -10.41
C TRP A 90 4.41 2.16 -11.79
N LYS A 91 5.75 2.19 -11.84
CA LYS A 91 6.51 2.28 -13.10
C LYS A 91 7.63 1.26 -13.09
N ARG A 92 7.91 0.73 -14.28
CA ARG A 92 9.02 -0.21 -14.45
C ARG A 92 10.36 0.50 -14.29
N THR A 93 11.33 -0.23 -13.72
CA THR A 93 12.69 0.29 -13.64
C THR A 93 13.42 0.09 -14.96
N GLN A 94 14.40 0.95 -15.22
CA GLN A 94 15.15 0.94 -16.47
C GLN A 94 15.94 -0.35 -16.69
N TYR A 95 16.48 -0.94 -15.63
CA TYR A 95 17.41 -2.07 -15.72
C TYR A 95 16.80 -3.42 -15.39
N PHE A 96 15.64 -3.44 -14.72
CA PHE A 96 15.01 -4.68 -14.27
C PHE A 96 13.55 -4.70 -14.74
N LYS A 97 13.32 -5.38 -15.87
CA LYS A 97 12.00 -5.38 -16.52
C LYS A 97 10.85 -5.87 -15.63
N LYS A 98 11.14 -6.76 -14.68
CA LYS A 98 10.13 -7.33 -13.79
C LYS A 98 9.90 -6.50 -12.53
N ARG A 99 10.78 -5.54 -12.26
CA ARG A 99 10.69 -4.70 -11.06
C ARG A 99 9.97 -3.40 -11.37
N MET A 100 9.08 -3.03 -10.50
CA MET A 100 8.39 -1.75 -10.54
C MET A 100 8.64 -0.98 -9.25
N VAL A 101 8.64 0.34 -9.34
CA VAL A 101 8.72 1.26 -8.20
C VAL A 101 7.52 2.18 -8.24
N ASN A 102 7.04 2.59 -7.08
CA ASN A 102 5.93 3.52 -6.97
C ASN A 102 6.46 4.95 -6.82
N LEU A 103 6.00 5.84 -7.67
CA LEU A 103 6.39 7.25 -7.67
C LEU A 103 5.30 8.17 -7.11
N SER A 104 4.15 7.62 -6.72
CA SER A 104 3.08 8.42 -6.13
C SER A 104 3.46 8.85 -4.71
N GLU A 105 2.90 9.98 -4.29
CA GLU A 105 3.12 10.55 -2.98
C GLU A 105 1.81 10.56 -2.20
N THR A 106 1.84 10.03 -0.98
CA THR A 106 0.69 10.04 -0.09
C THR A 106 1.13 10.51 1.28
N THR A 107 0.40 11.46 1.84
CA THR A 107 0.65 11.99 3.18
C THR A 107 -0.35 11.43 4.18
N PHE A 108 -0.06 11.56 5.48
CA PHE A 108 -1.03 11.20 6.52
C PHE A 108 -2.30 12.04 6.41
N ASP A 109 -2.19 13.30 6.00
CA ASP A 109 -3.37 14.15 5.79
C ASP A 109 -4.24 13.65 4.65
N ASP A 110 -3.64 13.16 3.57
CA ASP A 110 -4.38 12.55 2.46
C ASP A 110 -5.17 11.34 2.94
N ILE A 111 -4.57 10.50 3.78
CA ILE A 111 -5.21 9.31 4.34
C ILE A 111 -6.38 9.72 5.25
N LYS A 112 -6.18 10.69 6.12
CA LYS A 112 -7.25 11.18 6.99
C LYS A 112 -8.44 11.72 6.21
N LYS A 113 -8.18 12.45 5.13
CA LYS A 113 -9.24 12.95 4.24
C LYS A 113 -9.96 11.82 3.53
N GLN A 114 -9.23 10.86 2.99
CA GLN A 114 -9.79 9.74 2.25
C GLN A 114 -10.75 8.91 3.11
N PHE A 115 -10.38 8.65 4.36
CA PHE A 115 -11.18 7.85 5.29
C PHE A 115 -12.08 8.71 6.19
N ASN A 116 -12.09 10.03 5.98
CA ASN A 116 -12.89 10.97 6.75
C ASN A 116 -12.63 10.86 8.27
N LEU A 117 -11.34 10.80 8.62
CA LEU A 117 -10.91 10.66 10.01
C LEU A 117 -10.78 12.03 10.71
N PRO A 118 -11.02 12.07 12.03
CA PRO A 118 -10.70 13.26 12.82
C PRO A 118 -9.22 13.63 12.71
N ASP A 119 -8.90 14.92 12.80
CA ASP A 119 -7.52 15.39 12.66
C ASP A 119 -6.57 14.80 13.71
N GLU A 120 -7.10 14.49 14.91
CA GLU A 120 -6.32 13.92 16.01
C GLU A 120 -6.11 12.41 15.90
N THR A 121 -6.65 11.75 14.88
CA THR A 121 -6.48 10.31 14.71
C THR A 121 -5.01 9.96 14.55
N GLU A 122 -4.53 9.02 15.36
CA GLU A 122 -3.16 8.50 15.23
C GLU A 122 -3.09 7.53 14.07
N VAL A 123 -2.12 7.77 13.18
CA VAL A 123 -1.84 6.92 12.03
C VAL A 123 -0.43 6.36 12.20
N GLU A 124 -0.33 5.04 12.35
CA GLU A 124 0.95 4.35 12.46
C GLU A 124 1.43 3.90 11.09
N GLU A 125 2.71 4.11 10.84
CA GLU A 125 3.35 3.61 9.63
C GLU A 125 3.87 2.20 9.85
N MET A 126 3.78 1.36 8.82
CA MET A 126 4.32 0.00 8.86
C MET A 126 4.86 -0.42 7.50
N SER A 127 5.78 -1.36 7.51
CA SER A 127 6.29 -2.00 6.30
C SER A 127 5.61 -3.35 6.14
N ILE A 128 5.11 -3.61 4.92
CA ILE A 128 4.40 -4.84 4.60
C ILE A 128 5.10 -5.51 3.41
N ALA A 129 5.51 -6.76 3.61
CA ALA A 129 6.19 -7.56 2.58
C ALA A 129 5.32 -8.74 2.15
N VAL A 130 5.42 -9.07 0.88
CA VAL A 130 4.75 -10.24 0.29
C VAL A 130 5.77 -11.18 -0.32
#